data_05a0ab7998e4b21e5b0d64ed3ba7ad27
#
_entry.id   05a0ab7998e4b21e5b0d64ed3ba7ad27
#
_cell.length_a   1.000
_cell.length_b   1.000
_cell.length_c   1.000
_cell.angle_alpha   90.00
_cell.angle_beta   90.00
_cell.angle_gamma   90.00
#
_symmetry.space_group_name_H-M   'P 1'
#
loop_
_entity.id
_entity.type
_entity.pdbx_description
1 polymer ?
#
loop_
_entity_poly.entity_id
_entity_poly.type
_entity_poly.pdbx_seq_one_letter_code
_entity_poly.pdbx_strand_id
1 'polypeptide(L)'
;MKTCHTTCLFTLIALLTFSALQAKRPKPPTRAFDAPGAPTFIRLDDKPGVNPPVDAVGNFLIGPDYRPAPERRIPKDSPRGKVLQFTIDSKNTKLLNPGIARKVFGKVDPKNPKTLIVETHEIDYVRQITVYVPAQYKKGSPAPFMVCHDGPKGKPNRVIPNVLNNLIAQKRVPPMIVIQVANGGGDAQGHERGKEYDTMSGLYAEYIEAEVLPRV
;
A
#
# COMPACT_ATOMS: atom_id res chain seq x y z
N MET A 1 11.94 -77.78 -10.41
CA MET A 1 11.86 -76.57 -11.23
C MET A 1 10.53 -75.89 -10.94
N LYS A 2 10.53 -74.81 -10.16
CA LYS A 2 9.33 -74.04 -9.85
C LYS A 2 9.54 -72.64 -10.41
N THR A 3 8.81 -72.28 -11.45
CA THR A 3 8.78 -70.96 -12.06
C THR A 3 7.92 -70.01 -11.23
N CYS A 4 8.53 -68.94 -10.74
CA CYS A 4 7.88 -67.88 -10.00
C CYS A 4 7.48 -66.77 -10.99
N HIS A 5 6.16 -66.56 -11.20
CA HIS A 5 5.65 -65.42 -11.98
C HIS A 5 5.42 -64.23 -11.05
N THR A 6 6.26 -63.22 -11.16
CA THR A 6 6.08 -61.93 -10.49
C THR A 6 5.22 -61.03 -11.34
N THR A 7 3.98 -60.85 -10.92
CA THR A 7 3.03 -59.93 -11.59
C THR A 7 3.33 -58.50 -11.12
N CYS A 8 3.83 -57.67 -11.98
CA CYS A 8 4.11 -56.27 -11.72
C CYS A 8 2.82 -55.46 -11.92
N LEU A 9 2.24 -54.97 -10.81
CA LEU A 9 1.03 -54.15 -10.82
C LEU A 9 1.44 -52.69 -11.05
N PHE A 10 1.25 -52.16 -12.26
CA PHE A 10 1.41 -50.72 -12.56
C PHE A 10 0.19 -49.97 -12.06
N THR A 11 0.38 -49.22 -10.97
CA THR A 11 -0.61 -48.28 -10.45
C THR A 11 -0.49 -46.98 -11.25
N LEU A 12 -1.43 -46.72 -12.13
CA LEU A 12 -1.55 -45.50 -12.90
C LEU A 12 -2.12 -44.40 -12.00
N ILE A 13 -1.26 -43.50 -11.46
CA ILE A 13 -1.70 -42.32 -10.71
C ILE A 13 -2.10 -41.28 -11.76
N ALA A 14 -3.40 -41.09 -11.95
CA ALA A 14 -3.94 -39.98 -12.73
C ALA A 14 -3.81 -38.69 -11.93
N LEU A 15 -2.84 -37.84 -12.26
CA LEU A 15 -2.77 -36.47 -11.80
C LEU A 15 -3.91 -35.66 -12.41
N LEU A 16 -4.98 -35.45 -11.66
CA LEU A 16 -6.01 -34.47 -11.98
C LEU A 16 -5.44 -33.08 -11.74
N THR A 17 -4.93 -32.44 -12.78
CA THR A 17 -4.59 -30.99 -12.73
C THR A 17 -5.90 -30.19 -12.70
N PHE A 18 -6.28 -29.74 -11.51
CA PHE A 18 -7.33 -28.75 -11.36
C PHE A 18 -6.79 -27.41 -11.90
N SER A 19 -7.03 -27.15 -13.17
CA SER A 19 -6.89 -25.80 -13.70
C SER A 19 -8.01 -24.96 -13.12
N ALA A 20 -7.72 -24.27 -12.02
CA ALA A 20 -8.59 -23.22 -11.51
C ALA A 20 -8.69 -22.14 -12.60
N LEU A 21 -9.79 -22.12 -13.34
CA LEU A 21 -10.17 -21.01 -14.19
C LEU A 21 -10.34 -19.79 -13.25
N GLN A 22 -9.29 -19.01 -13.07
CA GLN A 22 -9.41 -17.71 -12.45
C GLN A 22 -10.27 -16.86 -13.39
N ALA A 23 -11.55 -16.75 -13.07
CA ALA A 23 -12.43 -15.79 -13.73
C ALA A 23 -11.75 -14.41 -13.65
N LYS A 24 -11.30 -13.88 -14.78
CA LYS A 24 -10.78 -12.53 -14.87
C LYS A 24 -11.82 -11.61 -14.26
N ARG A 25 -11.48 -10.93 -13.14
CA ARG A 25 -12.34 -9.90 -12.60
C ARG A 25 -12.70 -8.94 -13.73
N PRO A 26 -13.99 -8.63 -13.94
CA PRO A 26 -14.37 -7.65 -14.93
C PRO A 26 -13.55 -6.39 -14.71
N LYS A 27 -12.95 -5.85 -15.77
CA LYS A 27 -12.26 -4.57 -15.67
C LYS A 27 -13.28 -3.56 -15.16
N PRO A 28 -12.94 -2.77 -14.12
CA PRO A 28 -13.81 -1.68 -13.72
C PRO A 28 -14.08 -0.79 -14.94
N PRO A 29 -15.30 -0.25 -15.07
CA PRO A 29 -15.63 0.63 -16.19
C PRO A 29 -14.56 1.70 -16.31
N THR A 30 -14.12 1.97 -17.52
CA THR A 30 -12.96 2.82 -17.81
C THR A 30 -13.18 4.25 -17.34
N ARG A 31 -14.45 4.65 -17.16
CA ARG A 31 -14.87 5.94 -16.59
C ARG A 31 -16.23 5.75 -15.92
N ALA A 32 -16.27 5.92 -14.60
CA ALA A 32 -17.51 5.80 -13.82
C ALA A 32 -18.58 6.83 -14.22
N PHE A 33 -18.18 7.96 -14.82
CA PHE A 33 -19.07 9.03 -15.26
C PHE A 33 -19.61 8.84 -16.68
N ASP A 34 -19.14 7.85 -17.45
CA ASP A 34 -19.69 7.51 -18.77
C ASP A 34 -20.71 6.34 -18.69
N ALA A 35 -21.00 5.84 -17.48
CA ALA A 35 -21.94 4.74 -17.30
C ALA A 35 -23.40 5.22 -17.47
N PRO A 36 -24.30 4.39 -17.99
CA PRO A 36 -25.73 4.71 -18.03
C PRO A 36 -26.24 5.06 -16.62
N GLY A 37 -26.91 6.21 -16.47
CA GLY A 37 -27.38 6.69 -15.18
C GLY A 37 -26.33 7.40 -14.31
N ALA A 38 -25.11 7.58 -14.82
CA ALA A 38 -24.11 8.40 -14.14
C ALA A 38 -24.58 9.87 -14.02
N PRO A 39 -24.19 10.57 -12.94
CA PRO A 39 -24.51 11.98 -12.80
C PRO A 39 -23.89 12.80 -13.93
N THR A 40 -24.61 13.85 -14.35
CA THR A 40 -24.08 14.81 -15.36
C THR A 40 -22.92 15.59 -14.75
N PHE A 41 -21.83 15.72 -15.51
CA PHE A 41 -20.66 16.50 -15.13
C PHE A 41 -20.51 17.74 -16.02
N ILE A 42 -20.14 18.85 -15.42
CA ILE A 42 -19.76 20.07 -16.11
C ILE A 42 -18.24 20.05 -16.25
N ARG A 43 -17.72 19.96 -17.48
CA ARG A 43 -16.27 20.02 -17.73
C ARG A 43 -15.83 21.48 -17.67
N LEU A 44 -14.84 21.75 -16.83
CA LEU A 44 -14.15 23.05 -16.80
C LEU A 44 -13.00 23.05 -17.80
N ASP A 45 -12.45 24.26 -18.03
CA ASP A 45 -11.28 24.43 -18.91
C ASP A 45 -10.12 23.52 -18.44
N ASP A 46 -9.41 22.92 -19.39
CA ASP A 46 -8.27 22.02 -19.12
C ASP A 46 -7.00 22.76 -18.64
N LYS A 47 -7.10 24.04 -18.35
CA LYS A 47 -5.99 24.84 -17.81
C LYS A 47 -5.79 24.56 -16.31
N PRO A 48 -4.54 24.44 -15.85
CA PRO A 48 -4.25 24.32 -14.42
C PRO A 48 -4.81 25.53 -13.63
N GLY A 49 -5.40 25.27 -12.46
CA GLY A 49 -5.89 26.31 -11.54
C GLY A 49 -7.31 26.83 -11.87
N VAL A 50 -7.96 26.32 -12.88
CA VAL A 50 -9.38 26.63 -13.13
C VAL A 50 -10.23 25.82 -12.15
N ASN A 51 -10.94 26.53 -11.27
CA ASN A 51 -11.82 25.95 -10.26
C ASN A 51 -13.29 26.32 -10.53
N PRO A 52 -14.25 25.52 -10.03
CA PRO A 52 -15.64 25.94 -10.03
C PRO A 52 -15.83 27.26 -9.27
N PRO A 53 -16.83 28.07 -9.61
CA PRO A 53 -17.22 29.19 -8.77
C PRO A 53 -17.48 28.74 -7.33
N VAL A 54 -17.16 29.56 -6.33
CA VAL A 54 -17.23 29.21 -4.91
C VAL A 54 -18.62 28.80 -4.47
N ASP A 55 -19.64 29.37 -5.07
CA ASP A 55 -21.06 29.14 -4.82
C ASP A 55 -21.71 28.12 -5.78
N ALA A 56 -20.92 27.54 -6.68
CA ALA A 56 -21.44 26.60 -7.66
C ALA A 56 -21.85 25.27 -7.01
N VAL A 57 -23.04 24.81 -7.35
CA VAL A 57 -23.56 23.49 -6.95
C VAL A 57 -23.60 22.59 -8.18
N GLY A 58 -22.98 21.41 -8.08
CA GLY A 58 -22.98 20.44 -9.17
C GLY A 58 -21.77 19.51 -9.15
N ASN A 59 -21.70 18.65 -10.18
CA ASN A 59 -20.56 17.77 -10.39
C ASN A 59 -19.66 18.39 -11.45
N PHE A 60 -18.40 18.63 -11.10
CA PHE A 60 -17.44 19.27 -11.98
C PHE A 60 -16.32 18.30 -12.35
N LEU A 61 -15.97 18.28 -13.64
CA LEU A 61 -14.77 17.62 -14.13
C LEU A 61 -13.68 18.68 -14.29
N ILE A 62 -12.70 18.64 -13.42
CA ILE A 62 -11.60 19.61 -13.37
C ILE A 62 -10.42 19.04 -14.16
N GLY A 63 -9.98 19.78 -15.16
CA GLY A 63 -8.80 19.45 -15.96
C GLY A 63 -7.49 20.02 -15.36
N PRO A 64 -6.35 19.79 -16.02
CA PRO A 64 -6.18 18.89 -17.16
C PRO A 64 -6.31 17.42 -16.81
N ASP A 65 -6.52 16.56 -17.81
CA ASP A 65 -6.57 15.11 -17.62
C ASP A 65 -5.29 14.62 -16.94
N TYR A 66 -5.46 13.73 -15.96
CA TYR A 66 -4.33 13.16 -15.23
C TYR A 66 -3.37 12.42 -16.19
N ARG A 67 -2.13 12.82 -16.16
CA ARG A 67 -1.03 12.12 -16.84
C ARG A 67 0.03 11.70 -15.83
N PRO A 68 0.54 10.46 -15.90
CA PRO A 68 1.62 10.05 -15.02
C PRO A 68 2.84 10.97 -15.17
N ALA A 69 3.37 11.45 -14.04
CA ALA A 69 4.56 12.28 -14.04
C ALA A 69 5.73 11.57 -14.74
N PRO A 70 6.52 12.26 -15.57
CA PRO A 70 7.65 11.67 -16.29
C PRO A 70 8.70 11.08 -15.34
N GLU A 71 8.85 11.61 -14.15
CA GLU A 71 9.78 11.17 -13.11
C GLU A 71 9.49 9.74 -12.60
N ARG A 72 8.33 9.18 -12.89
CA ARG A 72 8.03 7.77 -12.57
C ARG A 72 8.87 6.78 -13.35
N ARG A 73 9.44 7.19 -14.48
CA ARG A 73 10.33 6.37 -15.31
C ARG A 73 11.76 6.79 -15.04
N ILE A 74 12.62 5.82 -14.71
CA ILE A 74 14.05 6.09 -14.52
C ILE A 74 14.73 6.03 -15.87
N PRO A 75 15.43 7.09 -16.33
CA PRO A 75 16.31 7.01 -17.49
C PRO A 75 17.39 5.94 -17.28
N LYS A 76 17.86 5.33 -18.38
CA LYS A 76 18.81 4.20 -18.34
C LYS A 76 20.06 4.53 -17.54
N ASP A 77 20.57 5.74 -17.68
CA ASP A 77 21.84 6.21 -17.10
C ASP A 77 21.65 7.01 -15.79
N SER A 78 20.46 7.02 -15.23
CA SER A 78 20.18 7.74 -13.98
C SER A 78 20.76 6.98 -12.78
N PRO A 79 21.47 7.67 -11.85
CA PRO A 79 21.91 7.05 -10.61
C PRO A 79 20.74 6.46 -9.83
N ARG A 80 20.90 5.23 -9.38
CA ARG A 80 19.85 4.49 -8.65
C ARG A 80 20.24 4.32 -7.20
N GLY A 81 19.34 4.73 -6.28
CA GLY A 81 19.48 4.44 -4.87
C GLY A 81 19.28 2.95 -4.57
N LYS A 82 19.62 2.58 -3.35
CA LYS A 82 19.43 1.23 -2.81
C LYS A 82 18.09 1.15 -2.06
N VAL A 83 17.46 -0.01 -2.13
CA VAL A 83 16.27 -0.32 -1.35
C VAL A 83 16.61 -1.47 -0.40
N LEU A 84 16.56 -1.21 0.89
CA LEU A 84 16.81 -2.15 1.96
C LEU A 84 15.47 -2.57 2.57
N GLN A 85 15.38 -3.78 3.13
CA GLN A 85 14.18 -4.28 3.76
C GLN A 85 14.51 -5.00 5.05
N PHE A 86 13.64 -4.81 6.05
CA PHE A 86 13.63 -5.60 7.27
C PHE A 86 12.20 -5.74 7.78
N THR A 87 12.01 -6.58 8.77
CA THR A 87 10.71 -6.79 9.42
C THR A 87 10.80 -6.50 10.90
N ILE A 88 9.69 -6.05 11.47
CA ILE A 88 9.48 -5.90 12.89
C ILE A 88 8.32 -6.82 13.28
N ASP A 89 8.59 -7.78 14.16
CA ASP A 89 7.57 -8.64 14.77
C ASP A 89 6.93 -7.86 15.93
N SER A 90 5.61 -7.86 16.02
CA SER A 90 4.86 -7.18 17.08
C SER A 90 5.27 -7.65 18.48
N LYS A 91 5.67 -8.90 18.63
CA LYS A 91 6.18 -9.45 19.90
C LYS A 91 7.44 -8.75 20.41
N ASN A 92 8.19 -8.12 19.52
CA ASN A 92 9.42 -7.40 19.84
C ASN A 92 9.21 -5.88 19.92
N THR A 93 7.97 -5.44 20.04
CA THR A 93 7.59 -4.02 20.17
C THR A 93 6.90 -3.79 21.51
N LYS A 94 7.02 -2.57 22.03
CA LYS A 94 6.31 -2.13 23.25
C LYS A 94 5.03 -1.38 22.89
N LEU A 95 5.11 -0.65 21.78
CA LEU A 95 4.00 0.13 21.25
C LEU A 95 3.25 -0.69 20.18
N LEU A 96 1.95 -0.47 20.03
CA LEU A 96 1.11 -1.19 19.08
C LEU A 96 1.16 -2.73 19.26
N ASN A 97 1.31 -3.18 20.51
CA ASN A 97 1.29 -4.58 20.90
C ASN A 97 0.42 -4.74 22.16
N PRO A 98 -0.55 -5.68 22.19
CA PRO A 98 -0.89 -6.58 21.09
C PRO A 98 -1.56 -5.85 19.92
N GLY A 99 -1.41 -6.42 18.72
CA GLY A 99 -2.17 -6.01 17.56
C GLY A 99 -3.63 -6.45 17.66
N ILE A 100 -4.48 -5.89 16.80
CA ILE A 100 -5.90 -6.27 16.74
C ILE A 100 -6.32 -6.70 15.35
N ALA A 101 -7.23 -7.66 15.29
CA ALA A 101 -7.93 -8.04 14.08
C ALA A 101 -9.43 -8.14 14.31
N ARG A 102 -10.20 -7.79 13.30
CA ARG A 102 -11.65 -7.93 13.31
C ARG A 102 -12.05 -9.40 13.22
N LYS A 103 -12.83 -9.88 14.18
CA LYS A 103 -13.31 -11.25 14.24
C LYS A 103 -14.38 -11.54 13.19
N VAL A 104 -15.35 -10.64 13.09
CA VAL A 104 -16.45 -10.72 12.12
C VAL A 104 -16.81 -9.31 11.64
N PHE A 105 -17.48 -9.22 10.48
CA PHE A 105 -18.10 -7.96 10.07
C PHE A 105 -19.19 -7.60 11.09
N GLY A 106 -19.08 -6.41 11.65
CA GLY A 106 -20.02 -5.91 12.64
C GLY A 106 -21.36 -5.52 12.05
N LYS A 107 -22.29 -5.18 12.96
CA LYS A 107 -23.58 -4.60 12.62
C LYS A 107 -23.46 -3.09 12.56
N VAL A 108 -24.31 -2.45 11.74
CA VAL A 108 -24.38 -0.99 11.70
C VAL A 108 -24.72 -0.48 13.10
N ASP A 109 -23.97 0.51 13.59
CA ASP A 109 -24.26 1.15 14.87
C ASP A 109 -25.56 1.95 14.77
N PRO A 110 -26.59 1.61 15.59
CA PRO A 110 -27.85 2.34 15.57
C PRO A 110 -27.71 3.84 15.92
N LYS A 111 -26.67 4.20 16.70
CA LYS A 111 -26.39 5.58 17.10
C LYS A 111 -25.59 6.35 16.07
N ASN A 112 -24.85 5.64 15.24
CA ASN A 112 -24.06 6.23 14.16
C ASN A 112 -24.05 5.30 12.94
N PRO A 113 -24.99 5.46 12.00
CA PRO A 113 -25.12 4.57 10.83
C PRO A 113 -23.90 4.53 9.89
N LYS A 114 -22.93 5.43 10.06
CA LYS A 114 -21.68 5.44 9.31
C LYS A 114 -20.60 4.54 9.90
N THR A 115 -20.83 3.96 11.07
CA THR A 115 -19.89 3.07 11.74
C THR A 115 -20.48 1.68 11.95
N LEU A 116 -19.61 0.72 12.21
CA LEU A 116 -19.98 -0.64 12.56
C LEU A 116 -19.55 -0.93 14.00
N ILE A 117 -20.41 -1.58 14.74
CA ILE A 117 -20.03 -2.23 16.01
C ILE A 117 -19.35 -3.53 15.62
N VAL A 118 -18.05 -3.62 15.85
CA VAL A 118 -17.24 -4.78 15.48
C VAL A 118 -16.66 -5.48 16.71
N GLU A 119 -16.57 -6.80 16.64
CA GLU A 119 -15.80 -7.57 17.62
C GLU A 119 -14.36 -7.72 17.12
N THR A 120 -13.42 -7.49 18.02
CA THR A 120 -11.99 -7.62 17.75
C THR A 120 -11.37 -8.70 18.62
N HIS A 121 -10.22 -9.20 18.22
CA HIS A 121 -9.37 -10.06 19.02
C HIS A 121 -7.92 -9.66 18.86
N GLU A 122 -7.10 -10.01 19.83
CA GLU A 122 -5.67 -9.80 19.76
C GLU A 122 -5.03 -10.71 18.71
N ILE A 123 -4.03 -10.18 18.00
CA ILE A 123 -3.28 -10.90 16.98
C ILE A 123 -1.85 -10.41 16.93
N ASP A 124 -0.92 -11.35 16.78
CA ASP A 124 0.46 -11.03 16.42
C ASP A 124 0.55 -10.67 14.93
N TYR A 125 1.43 -9.76 14.58
CA TYR A 125 1.68 -9.40 13.20
C TYR A 125 3.16 -9.12 12.95
N VAL A 126 3.55 -9.19 11.69
CA VAL A 126 4.89 -8.84 11.21
C VAL A 126 4.79 -7.66 10.26
N ARG A 127 5.47 -6.58 10.60
CA ARG A 127 5.49 -5.35 9.84
C ARG A 127 6.70 -5.30 8.93
N GLN A 128 6.47 -5.08 7.64
CA GLN A 128 7.55 -4.87 6.67
C GLN A 128 7.95 -3.40 6.63
N ILE A 129 9.25 -3.15 6.75
CA ILE A 129 9.85 -1.84 6.59
C ILE A 129 10.75 -1.88 5.36
N THR A 130 10.65 -0.85 4.54
CA THR A 130 11.53 -0.67 3.39
C THR A 130 12.19 0.70 3.47
N VAL A 131 13.49 0.75 3.31
CA VAL A 131 14.28 1.98 3.36
C VAL A 131 14.92 2.22 2.00
N TYR A 132 14.55 3.31 1.35
CA TYR A 132 15.23 3.80 0.17
C TYR A 132 16.35 4.74 0.59
N VAL A 133 17.57 4.46 0.12
CA VAL A 133 18.77 5.28 0.34
C VAL A 133 19.24 5.76 -1.03
N PRO A 134 19.25 7.08 -1.30
CA PRO A 134 19.66 7.60 -2.61
C PRO A 134 21.15 7.35 -2.89
N ALA A 135 21.51 7.23 -4.17
CA ALA A 135 22.90 7.00 -4.59
C ALA A 135 23.84 8.13 -4.13
N GLN A 136 23.33 9.34 -3.97
CA GLN A 136 24.08 10.53 -3.55
C GLN A 136 24.26 10.63 -2.03
N TYR A 137 23.66 9.74 -1.25
CA TYR A 137 23.82 9.75 0.20
C TYR A 137 25.24 9.35 0.62
N LYS A 138 25.82 10.13 1.51
CA LYS A 138 27.13 9.83 2.11
C LYS A 138 26.90 9.24 3.50
N LYS A 139 27.36 8.01 3.71
CA LYS A 139 27.20 7.33 5.01
C LYS A 139 27.71 8.18 6.16
N GLY A 140 26.91 8.31 7.21
CA GLY A 140 27.22 9.09 8.40
C GLY A 140 26.94 10.61 8.28
N SER A 141 26.48 11.10 7.12
CA SER A 141 26.05 12.49 6.99
C SER A 141 24.57 12.64 7.39
N PRO A 142 24.16 13.78 7.97
CA PRO A 142 22.75 14.09 8.14
C PRO A 142 22.03 14.12 6.80
N ALA A 143 20.82 13.56 6.76
CA ALA A 143 19.97 13.61 5.58
C ALA A 143 18.51 13.84 6.02
N PRO A 144 17.74 14.63 5.27
CA PRO A 144 16.29 14.66 5.46
C PRO A 144 15.70 13.28 5.17
N PHE A 145 14.61 12.97 5.86
CA PHE A 145 13.91 11.71 5.62
C PHE A 145 12.40 11.93 5.51
N MET A 146 11.72 10.96 4.91
CA MET A 146 10.28 10.91 4.78
C MET A 146 9.77 9.54 5.23
N VAL A 147 8.72 9.52 6.04
CA VAL A 147 8.01 8.31 6.41
C VAL A 147 6.76 8.19 5.55
N CYS A 148 6.58 7.04 4.91
CA CYS A 148 5.41 6.72 4.10
C CYS A 148 4.64 5.57 4.70
N HIS A 149 3.36 5.78 4.93
CA HIS A 149 2.43 4.76 5.42
C HIS A 149 2.01 3.77 4.32
N ASP A 150 1.33 2.69 4.69
CA ASP A 150 0.85 1.61 3.81
C ASP A 150 1.96 0.85 3.08
N GLY A 151 3.19 0.99 3.53
CA GLY A 151 4.37 0.22 3.11
C GLY A 151 4.72 0.29 1.63
N PRO A 152 5.65 -0.57 1.20
CA PRO A 152 6.15 -0.55 -0.18
C PRO A 152 5.16 -1.12 -1.20
N LYS A 153 4.16 -1.88 -0.77
CA LYS A 153 3.17 -2.51 -1.66
C LYS A 153 2.06 -1.57 -2.11
N GLY A 154 1.84 -0.47 -1.41
CA GLY A 154 0.89 0.58 -1.79
C GLY A 154 1.21 1.13 -3.18
N LYS A 155 0.20 1.29 -4.05
CA LYS A 155 0.44 1.76 -5.43
C LYS A 155 1.24 3.07 -5.52
N PRO A 156 0.97 4.12 -4.70
CA PRO A 156 1.78 5.34 -4.73
C PRO A 156 3.21 5.08 -4.25
N ASN A 157 3.39 4.35 -3.16
CA ASN A 157 4.69 4.16 -2.51
C ASN A 157 5.68 3.38 -3.39
N ARG A 158 5.20 2.46 -4.20
CA ARG A 158 6.04 1.63 -5.07
C ARG A 158 6.83 2.43 -6.10
N VAL A 159 6.38 3.61 -6.48
CA VAL A 159 7.06 4.47 -7.47
C VAL A 159 7.95 5.53 -6.84
N ILE A 160 7.87 5.75 -5.53
CA ILE A 160 8.64 6.78 -4.82
C ILE A 160 10.15 6.67 -5.06
N PRO A 161 10.79 5.49 -4.96
CA PRO A 161 12.22 5.37 -5.26
C PRO A 161 12.59 5.85 -6.67
N ASN A 162 11.74 5.55 -7.66
CA ASN A 162 11.97 5.99 -9.04
C ASN A 162 11.88 7.51 -9.17
N VAL A 163 10.83 8.09 -8.58
CA VAL A 163 10.60 9.55 -8.59
C VAL A 163 11.78 10.27 -7.93
N LEU A 164 12.23 9.77 -6.77
CA LEU A 164 13.34 10.39 -6.05
C LEU A 164 14.68 10.22 -6.77
N ASN A 165 14.97 9.08 -7.39
CA ASN A 165 16.15 8.93 -8.22
C ASN A 165 16.25 10.06 -9.27
N ASN A 166 15.13 10.37 -9.92
CA ASN A 166 15.08 11.43 -10.93
C ASN A 166 15.17 12.83 -10.32
N LEU A 167 14.37 13.13 -9.30
CA LEU A 167 14.34 14.46 -8.69
C LEU A 167 15.67 14.84 -8.05
N ILE A 168 16.34 13.88 -7.39
CA ILE A 168 17.65 14.09 -6.78
C ILE A 168 18.72 14.25 -7.85
N ALA A 169 18.72 13.43 -8.90
CA ALA A 169 19.64 13.57 -10.02
C ALA A 169 19.51 14.92 -10.74
N GLN A 170 18.29 15.42 -10.84
CA GLN A 170 17.98 16.75 -11.39
C GLN A 170 18.21 17.91 -10.39
N LYS A 171 18.66 17.63 -9.18
CA LYS A 171 18.87 18.63 -8.10
C LYS A 171 17.60 19.42 -7.73
N ARG A 172 16.42 18.85 -7.97
CA ARG A 172 15.11 19.44 -7.61
C ARG A 172 14.75 19.21 -6.16
N VAL A 173 15.27 18.14 -5.56
CA VAL A 173 15.18 17.85 -4.13
C VAL A 173 16.57 17.41 -3.61
N PRO A 174 16.88 17.63 -2.32
CA PRO A 174 18.11 17.12 -1.74
C PRO A 174 18.10 15.59 -1.67
N PRO A 175 19.28 14.94 -1.55
CA PRO A 175 19.35 13.53 -1.20
C PRO A 175 18.59 13.27 0.10
N MET A 176 17.54 12.44 0.04
CA MET A 176 16.69 12.15 1.19
C MET A 176 16.39 10.65 1.30
N ILE A 177 16.29 10.17 2.52
CA ILE A 177 15.95 8.78 2.84
C ILE A 177 14.42 8.64 2.89
N VAL A 178 13.89 7.53 2.37
CA VAL A 178 12.47 7.23 2.51
C VAL A 178 12.27 5.92 3.25
N ILE A 179 11.47 5.98 4.30
CA ILE A 179 11.12 4.86 5.17
C ILE A 179 9.66 4.54 4.90
N GLN A 180 9.42 3.41 4.26
CA GLN A 180 8.07 2.95 3.94
C GLN A 180 7.67 1.89 4.96
N VAL A 181 6.66 2.19 5.75
CA VAL A 181 6.20 1.39 6.88
C VAL A 181 4.87 0.74 6.51
N ALA A 182 4.86 -0.59 6.40
CA ALA A 182 3.61 -1.32 6.21
C ALA A 182 2.72 -1.18 7.46
N ASN A 183 1.40 -1.23 7.28
CA ASN A 183 0.49 -1.34 8.42
C ASN A 183 0.59 -2.73 9.07
N GLY A 184 0.05 -2.88 10.27
CA GLY A 184 0.01 -4.14 10.99
C GLY A 184 -1.01 -5.16 10.45
N GLY A 185 -1.81 -4.77 9.46
CA GLY A 185 -2.74 -5.66 8.76
C GLY A 185 -4.19 -5.21 8.79
N GLY A 186 -4.98 -5.77 7.87
CA GLY A 186 -6.41 -5.53 7.72
C GLY A 186 -6.78 -4.19 7.09
N ASP A 187 -8.08 -3.88 7.18
CA ASP A 187 -8.66 -2.61 6.74
C ASP A 187 -8.73 -1.58 7.91
N ALA A 188 -9.44 -0.48 7.68
CA ALA A 188 -9.51 0.60 8.66
C ALA A 188 -10.24 0.20 9.95
N GLN A 189 -11.44 -0.38 9.86
CA GLN A 189 -12.27 -0.55 11.05
C GLN A 189 -12.12 -1.93 11.71
N GLY A 190 -11.72 -1.96 12.99
CA GLY A 190 -11.53 -3.17 13.77
C GLY A 190 -10.27 -3.97 13.46
N HIS A 191 -9.37 -3.43 12.68
CA HIS A 191 -8.06 -4.00 12.40
C HIS A 191 -6.92 -3.08 12.84
N GLU A 192 -5.70 -3.61 12.87
CA GLU A 192 -4.52 -2.87 13.28
C GLU A 192 -4.32 -1.58 12.47
N ARG A 193 -4.58 -1.60 11.17
CA ARG A 193 -4.53 -0.40 10.34
C ARG A 193 -5.44 0.73 10.85
N GLY A 194 -6.64 0.41 11.33
CA GLY A 194 -7.54 1.39 11.93
C GLY A 194 -7.00 1.97 13.24
N LYS A 195 -6.39 1.13 14.08
CA LYS A 195 -5.73 1.56 15.32
C LYS A 195 -4.54 2.49 15.06
N GLU A 196 -3.84 2.30 13.94
CA GLU A 196 -2.67 3.09 13.56
C GLU A 196 -3.03 4.44 12.94
N TYR A 197 -4.03 4.50 12.06
CA TYR A 197 -4.26 5.66 11.18
C TYR A 197 -5.59 6.38 11.43
N ASP A 198 -6.63 5.65 11.86
CA ASP A 198 -7.99 6.20 11.97
C ASP A 198 -8.36 6.51 13.43
N THR A 199 -7.37 6.73 14.27
CA THR A 199 -7.52 7.09 15.68
C THR A 199 -6.93 8.46 15.98
N MET A 200 -7.52 9.17 16.92
CA MET A 200 -7.00 10.45 17.42
C MET A 200 -5.94 10.21 18.50
N SER A 201 -4.85 9.52 18.15
CA SER A 201 -3.78 9.14 19.07
C SER A 201 -2.41 9.42 18.45
N GLY A 202 -1.44 9.83 19.26
CA GLY A 202 -0.03 9.95 18.87
C GLY A 202 0.74 8.63 18.83
N LEU A 203 0.13 7.54 19.27
CA LEU A 203 0.80 6.25 19.50
C LEU A 203 1.57 5.72 18.28
N TYR A 204 1.02 5.91 17.08
CA TYR A 204 1.70 5.48 15.86
C TYR A 204 2.94 6.35 15.56
N ALA A 205 2.88 7.65 15.83
CA ALA A 205 4.04 8.53 15.67
C ALA A 205 5.13 8.16 16.68
N GLU A 206 4.77 7.89 17.93
CA GLU A 206 5.69 7.41 18.96
C GLU A 206 6.33 6.07 18.57
N TYR A 207 5.55 5.14 17.99
CA TYR A 207 6.06 3.88 17.46
C TYR A 207 7.10 4.11 16.36
N ILE A 208 6.84 5.01 15.43
CA ILE A 208 7.81 5.36 14.38
C ILE A 208 9.10 5.88 14.98
N GLU A 209 9.00 6.82 15.91
CA GLU A 209 10.16 7.46 16.55
C GLU A 209 10.96 6.48 17.42
N ALA A 210 10.29 5.75 18.29
CA ALA A 210 10.96 4.93 19.29
C ALA A 210 11.37 3.54 18.78
N GLU A 211 10.65 2.97 17.82
CA GLU A 211 10.87 1.57 17.43
C GLU A 211 11.26 1.36 15.95
N VAL A 212 10.91 2.27 15.05
CA VAL A 212 11.28 2.16 13.64
C VAL A 212 12.58 2.90 13.35
N LEU A 213 12.66 4.20 13.66
CA LEU A 213 13.81 5.04 13.33
C LEU A 213 15.14 4.52 13.90
N PRO A 214 15.23 3.99 15.13
CA PRO A 214 16.50 3.46 15.66
C PRO A 214 17.04 2.24 14.91
N ARG A 215 16.23 1.62 14.05
CA ARG A 215 16.62 0.44 13.25
C ARG A 215 16.97 0.79 11.81
N VAL A 216 16.81 2.06 11.43
CA VAL A 216 17.12 2.59 10.09
C VAL A 216 18.53 3.18 10.04
#